data_a43a4298179dfbc0347de73525443217
#
_entry.id   a43a4298179dfbc0347de73525443217
#
_cell.length_a   1.000
_cell.length_b   1.000
_cell.length_c   1.000
_cell.angle_alpha   90.00
_cell.angle_beta   90.00
_cell.angle_gamma   90.00
#
_symmetry.space_group_name_H-M   'P 1'
#
loop_
_entity.id
_entity.type
_entity.pdbx_description
1 polymer ?
#
loop_
_entity_poly.entity_id
_entity_poly.type
_entity_poly.pdbx_seq_one_letter_code
_entity_poly.pdbx_strand_id
1 'polypeptide(L)'
;MSELKICYLYPDMLNLFSDGGNITCIKKRLEWRGMKADVTEISAGDKLNVNDYDLFFIGGGQDFENGIQLSDYFGEKSSEIKKAVEDEKVFLAVCTGYELLGNYYKSSKGVQYDLTGALNIHTEAGKERLLGNYCFESEELGSIKVVGFENHIGRTYLGEGVKPLGKVLKGNGNNGEDFTEGARYKNVFGTYAHGALLPKNPVLADCIIAAALERKYGRKIELSPLDDTFEMNANKYMVSRLGCE
;
A
#
# COMPACT_ATOMS: atom_id res chain seq x y z
N MET A 1 -12.66 -21.95 11.80
CA MET A 1 -12.94 -20.88 10.82
C MET A 1 -11.67 -20.04 10.73
N SER A 2 -11.11 -19.86 9.53
CA SER A 2 -9.88 -19.06 9.36
C SER A 2 -10.21 -17.59 9.63
N GLU A 3 -9.33 -16.91 10.38
CA GLU A 3 -9.48 -15.51 10.77
C GLU A 3 -8.23 -14.73 10.38
N LEU A 4 -8.38 -13.53 9.86
CA LEU A 4 -7.30 -12.60 9.59
C LEU A 4 -7.46 -11.37 10.48
N LYS A 5 -6.43 -11.06 11.28
CA LYS A 5 -6.39 -9.86 12.11
C LYS A 5 -5.70 -8.73 11.37
N ILE A 6 -6.41 -7.65 11.16
CA ILE A 6 -5.97 -6.52 10.35
C ILE A 6 -5.78 -5.29 11.23
N CYS A 7 -4.60 -4.68 11.17
CA CYS A 7 -4.32 -3.40 11.77
C CYS A 7 -4.53 -2.29 10.73
N TYR A 8 -5.48 -1.40 10.98
CA TYR A 8 -5.66 -0.18 10.19
C TYR A 8 -4.99 0.99 10.92
N LEU A 9 -3.82 1.40 10.43
CA LEU A 9 -3.04 2.47 11.04
C LEU A 9 -3.53 3.83 10.58
N TYR A 10 -3.78 4.71 11.54
CA TYR A 10 -4.12 6.13 11.35
C TYR A 10 -5.34 6.40 10.45
N PRO A 11 -6.49 5.71 10.65
CA PRO A 11 -7.67 5.86 9.78
C PRO A 11 -8.27 7.27 9.81
N ASP A 12 -8.09 7.99 10.89
CA ASP A 12 -8.51 9.37 11.11
C ASP A 12 -7.68 10.40 10.34
N MET A 13 -6.45 10.06 9.96
CA MET A 13 -5.50 10.98 9.33
C MET A 13 -5.10 10.52 7.92
N LEU A 14 -5.06 9.21 7.65
CA LEU A 14 -4.60 8.59 6.42
C LEU A 14 -5.72 7.82 5.71
N ASN A 15 -6.78 8.52 5.36
CA ASN A 15 -7.92 7.98 4.61
C ASN A 15 -8.42 8.96 3.54
N LEU A 16 -7.53 9.81 3.04
CA LEU A 16 -7.85 10.67 1.92
C LEU A 16 -8.10 9.80 0.67
N PHE A 17 -8.98 10.22 -0.21
CA PHE A 17 -9.37 9.47 -1.40
C PHE A 17 -10.07 8.11 -1.13
N SER A 18 -10.65 7.93 0.06
CA SER A 18 -11.40 6.71 0.44
C SER A 18 -10.55 5.43 0.44
N ASP A 19 -9.28 5.53 0.79
CA ASP A 19 -8.37 4.37 0.84
C ASP A 19 -8.83 3.30 1.83
N GLY A 20 -9.63 3.65 2.86
CA GLY A 20 -10.33 2.70 3.73
C GLY A 20 -11.25 1.72 2.99
N GLY A 21 -11.62 2.01 1.75
CA GLY A 21 -12.31 1.08 0.86
C GLY A 21 -11.48 -0.19 0.56
N ASN A 22 -10.16 -0.14 0.69
CA ASN A 22 -9.29 -1.32 0.59
C ASN A 22 -9.57 -2.30 1.74
N ILE A 23 -9.75 -1.80 2.96
CA ILE A 23 -10.14 -2.63 4.13
C ILE A 23 -11.50 -3.28 3.90
N THR A 24 -12.47 -2.50 3.39
CA THR A 24 -13.81 -3.03 3.05
C THR A 24 -13.71 -4.14 2.01
N CYS A 25 -12.89 -3.96 0.97
CA CYS A 25 -12.65 -4.98 -0.06
C CYS A 25 -12.06 -6.26 0.55
N ILE A 26 -11.00 -6.17 1.35
CA ILE A 26 -10.37 -7.32 2.01
C ILE A 26 -11.38 -8.05 2.89
N LYS A 27 -12.14 -7.32 3.73
CA LYS A 27 -13.19 -7.93 4.58
C LYS A 27 -14.21 -8.71 3.77
N LYS A 28 -14.75 -8.10 2.70
CA LYS A 28 -15.76 -8.75 1.87
C LYS A 28 -15.22 -9.98 1.15
N ARG A 29 -14.01 -9.91 0.61
CA ARG A 29 -13.38 -11.05 -0.06
C ARG A 29 -13.11 -12.22 0.89
N LEU A 30 -12.80 -11.95 2.16
CA LEU A 30 -12.69 -12.96 3.22
C LEU A 30 -14.06 -13.52 3.60
N GLU A 31 -15.06 -12.66 3.84
CA GLU A 31 -16.44 -13.06 4.19
C GLU A 31 -17.06 -13.97 3.12
N TRP A 32 -16.93 -13.62 1.84
CA TRP A 32 -17.42 -14.44 0.72
C TRP A 32 -16.76 -15.82 0.64
N ARG A 33 -15.59 -15.98 1.24
CA ARG A 33 -14.90 -17.27 1.39
C ARG A 33 -15.15 -17.97 2.73
N GLY A 34 -16.13 -17.46 3.52
CA GLY A 34 -16.43 -18.02 4.84
C GLY A 34 -15.33 -17.81 5.88
N MET A 35 -14.45 -16.83 5.67
CA MET A 35 -13.39 -16.45 6.60
C MET A 35 -13.78 -15.19 7.37
N LYS A 36 -13.24 -15.01 8.58
CA LYS A 36 -13.47 -13.82 9.39
C LYS A 36 -12.32 -12.83 9.22
N ALA A 37 -12.65 -11.56 9.12
CA ALA A 37 -11.72 -10.44 9.23
C ALA A 37 -12.00 -9.67 10.52
N ASP A 38 -10.98 -9.53 11.37
CA ASP A 38 -11.03 -8.70 12.57
C ASP A 38 -10.15 -7.47 12.33
N VAL A 39 -10.77 -6.28 12.30
CA VAL A 39 -10.09 -5.03 12.00
C VAL A 39 -10.00 -4.19 13.26
N THR A 40 -8.78 -3.83 13.64
CA THR A 40 -8.50 -2.89 14.73
C THR A 40 -7.91 -1.63 14.16
N GLU A 41 -8.50 -0.50 14.48
CA GLU A 41 -8.02 0.82 14.15
C GLU A 41 -7.02 1.30 15.23
N ILE A 42 -5.87 1.80 14.79
CA ILE A 42 -4.80 2.31 15.67
C ILE A 42 -4.47 3.73 15.23
N SER A 43 -4.82 4.69 16.06
CA SER A 43 -4.59 6.13 15.84
C SER A 43 -3.30 6.64 16.50
N ALA A 44 -3.01 7.93 16.34
CA ALA A 44 -1.93 8.59 17.08
C ALA A 44 -2.18 8.45 18.60
N GLY A 45 -1.12 8.20 19.38
CA GLY A 45 -1.24 8.00 20.83
C GLY A 45 -1.64 6.58 21.28
N ASP A 46 -2.23 5.75 20.40
CA ASP A 46 -2.56 4.37 20.74
C ASP A 46 -1.30 3.50 20.80
N LYS A 47 -1.33 2.45 21.62
CA LYS A 47 -0.26 1.46 21.65
C LYS A 47 -0.40 0.48 20.50
N LEU A 48 0.71 0.17 19.85
CA LEU A 48 0.79 -0.83 18.79
C LEU A 48 1.59 -2.05 19.28
N ASN A 49 0.95 -3.21 19.32
CA ASN A 49 1.63 -4.49 19.45
C ASN A 49 1.51 -5.23 18.10
N VAL A 50 2.57 -5.24 17.33
CA VAL A 50 2.57 -5.82 15.98
C VAL A 50 2.34 -7.33 15.96
N ASN A 51 2.55 -8.02 17.09
CA ASN A 51 2.32 -9.45 17.17
C ASN A 51 0.83 -9.83 17.11
N ASP A 52 -0.06 -8.88 17.43
CA ASP A 52 -1.51 -9.12 17.45
C ASP A 52 -2.14 -9.16 16.05
N TYR A 53 -1.40 -8.78 15.00
CA TYR A 53 -1.93 -8.59 13.66
C TYR A 53 -1.21 -9.44 12.61
N ASP A 54 -1.92 -9.77 11.54
CA ASP A 54 -1.44 -10.54 10.40
C ASP A 54 -1.17 -9.65 9.19
N LEU A 55 -2.00 -8.60 9.01
CA LEU A 55 -1.95 -7.65 7.91
C LEU A 55 -2.07 -6.22 8.44
N PHE A 56 -1.28 -5.31 7.89
CA PHE A 56 -1.29 -3.89 8.20
C PHE A 56 -1.72 -3.09 6.97
N PHE A 57 -2.58 -2.11 7.18
CA PHE A 57 -2.99 -1.17 6.17
C PHE A 57 -2.67 0.26 6.63
N ILE A 58 -2.03 1.02 5.73
CA ILE A 58 -1.75 2.45 5.92
C ILE A 58 -2.22 3.17 4.67
N GLY A 59 -3.21 4.05 4.81
CA GLY A 59 -3.77 4.80 3.69
C GLY A 59 -2.99 6.05 3.33
N GLY A 60 -3.48 6.78 2.33
CA GLY A 60 -2.94 8.08 1.93
C GLY A 60 -3.54 9.24 2.71
N GLY A 61 -2.75 10.26 2.90
CA GLY A 61 -3.10 11.49 3.61
C GLY A 61 -2.71 12.74 2.86
N GLN A 62 -2.67 13.85 3.56
CA GLN A 62 -2.12 15.10 3.05
C GLN A 62 -0.59 15.01 2.95
N ASP A 63 -0.02 15.80 2.03
CA ASP A 63 1.44 15.90 1.91
C ASP A 63 2.06 16.40 3.24
N PHE A 64 3.23 15.89 3.58
CA PHE A 64 3.94 16.22 4.84
C PHE A 64 4.19 17.72 5.05
N GLU A 65 4.22 18.51 3.99
CA GLU A 65 4.45 19.95 4.06
C GLU A 65 3.29 20.73 4.72
N ASN A 66 2.11 20.13 4.85
CA ASN A 66 0.91 20.78 5.38
C ASN A 66 0.72 20.65 6.90
N GLY A 67 1.79 20.39 7.65
CA GLY A 67 1.79 20.54 9.12
C GLY A 67 1.38 19.29 9.89
N ILE A 68 1.51 18.13 9.29
CA ILE A 68 1.41 16.87 10.03
C ILE A 68 2.58 16.82 11.01
N GLN A 69 2.29 16.79 12.30
CA GLN A 69 3.32 16.58 13.33
C GLN A 69 3.77 15.12 13.26
N LEU A 70 4.79 14.87 12.46
CA LEU A 70 5.34 13.54 12.21
C LEU A 70 5.81 12.85 13.49
N SER A 71 6.19 13.60 14.52
CA SER A 71 6.57 13.05 15.83
C SER A 71 5.50 12.15 16.45
N ASP A 72 4.22 12.45 16.24
CA ASP A 72 3.12 11.66 16.78
C ASP A 72 2.88 10.36 15.97
N TYR A 73 3.31 10.34 14.68
CA TYR A 73 3.21 9.14 13.85
C TYR A 73 4.30 8.12 14.16
N PHE A 74 5.47 8.58 14.54
CA PHE A 74 6.65 7.73 14.48
C PHE A 74 7.18 7.29 15.84
N GLY A 75 7.12 8.06 16.86
CA GLY A 75 7.60 7.77 18.19
C GLY A 75 7.91 6.29 18.44
N GLU A 76 7.28 5.70 19.41
CA GLU A 76 7.44 4.27 19.76
C GLU A 76 6.97 3.31 18.64
N LYS A 77 6.02 3.73 17.76
CA LYS A 77 5.46 2.89 16.70
C LYS A 77 6.43 2.61 15.55
N SER A 78 7.41 3.51 15.29
CA SER A 78 8.41 3.29 14.21
C SER A 78 9.17 1.98 14.38
N SER A 79 9.65 1.71 15.58
CA SER A 79 10.40 0.49 15.87
C SER A 79 9.54 -0.77 15.73
N GLU A 80 8.28 -0.69 16.14
CA GLU A 80 7.32 -1.79 16.00
C GLU A 80 6.95 -2.06 14.55
N ILE A 81 6.73 -1.00 13.74
CA ILE A 81 6.46 -1.12 12.29
C ILE A 81 7.68 -1.75 11.60
N LYS A 82 8.88 -1.26 11.88
CA LYS A 82 10.12 -1.82 11.30
C LYS A 82 10.28 -3.29 11.66
N LYS A 83 10.07 -3.66 12.92
CA LYS A 83 10.07 -5.03 13.36
C LYS A 83 9.05 -5.89 12.62
N ALA A 84 7.81 -5.39 12.45
CA ALA A 84 6.77 -6.12 11.74
C ALA A 84 7.13 -6.37 10.27
N VAL A 85 7.74 -5.40 9.59
CA VAL A 85 8.25 -5.56 8.22
C VAL A 85 9.36 -6.61 8.17
N GLU A 86 10.32 -6.55 9.11
CA GLU A 86 11.41 -7.52 9.19
C GLU A 86 10.92 -8.94 9.52
N ASP A 87 9.86 -9.07 10.31
CA ASP A 87 9.16 -10.33 10.64
C ASP A 87 8.22 -10.80 9.51
N GLU A 88 8.31 -10.20 8.31
CA GLU A 88 7.53 -10.56 7.12
C GLU A 88 6.02 -10.44 7.30
N LYS A 89 5.54 -9.60 8.22
CA LYS A 89 4.13 -9.23 8.27
C LYS A 89 3.72 -8.57 6.97
N VAL A 90 2.46 -8.75 6.57
CA VAL A 90 1.97 -8.18 5.32
C VAL A 90 1.56 -6.74 5.51
N PHE A 91 2.02 -5.86 4.62
CA PHE A 91 1.64 -4.45 4.58
C PHE A 91 1.06 -4.09 3.22
N LEU A 92 -0.08 -3.40 3.23
CA LEU A 92 -0.53 -2.56 2.12
C LEU A 92 -0.40 -1.11 2.57
N ALA A 93 0.46 -0.36 1.90
CA ALA A 93 0.74 1.03 2.22
C ALA A 93 0.53 1.90 0.97
N VAL A 94 -0.33 2.92 1.08
CA VAL A 94 -0.76 3.75 -0.05
C VAL A 94 -0.30 5.18 0.13
N CYS A 95 0.35 5.74 -0.91
CA CYS A 95 0.77 7.15 -1.01
C CYS A 95 1.55 7.61 0.23
N THR A 96 1.02 8.54 1.03
CA THR A 96 1.66 8.98 2.28
C THR A 96 1.99 7.80 3.19
N GLY A 97 1.11 6.79 3.30
CA GLY A 97 1.40 5.58 4.06
C GLY A 97 2.58 4.78 3.50
N TYR A 98 2.77 4.78 2.19
CA TYR A 98 3.94 4.18 1.54
C TYR A 98 5.21 4.99 1.82
N GLU A 99 5.15 6.31 1.66
CA GLU A 99 6.27 7.21 1.97
C GLU A 99 6.73 7.06 3.42
N LEU A 100 5.80 6.92 4.37
CA LEU A 100 6.04 6.74 5.80
C LEU A 100 6.94 5.55 6.14
N LEU A 101 6.94 4.51 5.32
CA LEU A 101 7.79 3.34 5.52
C LEU A 101 9.25 3.59 5.15
N GLY A 102 9.55 4.71 4.47
CA GLY A 102 10.89 5.08 4.01
C GLY A 102 11.83 5.57 5.10
N ASN A 103 13.05 5.92 4.68
CA ASN A 103 14.09 6.48 5.55
C ASN A 103 13.80 7.95 5.89
N TYR A 104 13.46 8.75 4.88
CA TYR A 104 13.17 10.18 5.07
C TYR A 104 12.28 10.74 3.96
N TYR A 105 11.63 11.85 4.28
CA TYR A 105 10.98 12.75 3.33
C TYR A 105 11.69 14.09 3.34
N LYS A 106 12.03 14.62 2.17
CA LYS A 106 12.64 15.95 2.01
C LYS A 106 11.66 16.90 1.35
N SER A 107 11.28 17.95 2.08
CA SER A 107 10.32 18.94 1.61
C SER A 107 10.88 19.83 0.50
N SER A 108 9.99 20.56 -0.20
CA SER A 108 10.36 21.57 -1.21
C SER A 108 11.24 22.70 -0.66
N LYS A 109 11.19 22.93 0.64
CA LYS A 109 12.02 23.91 1.38
C LYS A 109 13.38 23.33 1.80
N GLY A 110 13.68 22.07 1.46
CA GLY A 110 14.91 21.38 1.84
C GLY A 110 14.94 20.87 3.28
N VAL A 111 13.83 20.92 4.01
CA VAL A 111 13.74 20.33 5.34
C VAL A 111 13.57 18.83 5.21
N GLN A 112 14.41 18.07 5.89
CA GLN A 112 14.32 16.61 5.94
C GLN A 112 13.58 16.18 7.20
N TYR A 113 12.67 15.22 7.02
CA TYR A 113 11.93 14.54 8.07
C TYR A 113 12.30 13.07 8.04
N ASP A 114 12.95 12.59 9.08
CA ASP A 114 13.24 11.16 9.21
C ASP A 114 11.95 10.39 9.45
N LEU A 115 11.82 9.22 8.79
CA LEU A 115 10.63 8.39 8.79
C LEU A 115 10.89 7.05 9.51
N THR A 116 10.05 6.03 9.28
CA THR A 116 10.18 4.77 10.01
C THR A 116 11.49 4.00 9.70
N GLY A 117 12.05 4.19 8.51
CA GLY A 117 13.19 3.41 8.03
C GLY A 117 12.89 1.91 7.91
N ALA A 118 11.64 1.54 7.72
CA ALA A 118 11.24 0.15 7.52
C ALA A 118 11.55 -0.35 6.11
N LEU A 119 11.59 0.55 5.14
CA LEU A 119 12.04 0.29 3.77
C LEU A 119 13.24 1.17 3.44
N ASN A 120 14.18 0.64 2.68
CA ASN A 120 15.28 1.44 2.13
C ASN A 120 14.80 2.24 0.91
N ILE A 121 13.96 3.23 1.16
CA ILE A 121 13.48 4.20 0.19
C ILE A 121 13.56 5.59 0.78
N HIS A 122 13.55 6.61 -0.07
CA HIS A 122 13.39 7.99 0.36
C HIS A 122 12.50 8.74 -0.60
N THR A 123 11.89 9.81 -0.11
CA THR A 123 10.98 10.65 -0.90
C THR A 123 11.44 12.09 -0.85
N GLU A 124 11.44 12.76 -1.99
CA GLU A 124 11.68 14.19 -2.11
C GLU A 124 10.46 14.88 -2.73
N ALA A 125 10.11 16.06 -2.23
CA ALA A 125 9.03 16.84 -2.81
C ALA A 125 9.40 17.30 -4.22
N GLY A 126 8.58 16.96 -5.20
CA GLY A 126 8.71 17.44 -6.57
C GLY A 126 8.24 18.90 -6.71
N LYS A 127 8.52 19.51 -7.88
CA LYS A 127 8.04 20.86 -8.22
C LYS A 127 6.56 20.87 -8.60
N GLU A 128 6.09 19.80 -9.22
CA GLU A 128 4.74 19.65 -9.73
C GLU A 128 4.10 18.39 -9.15
N ARG A 129 2.78 18.41 -9.01
CA ARG A 129 2.02 17.26 -8.55
C ARG A 129 1.85 16.24 -9.68
N LEU A 130 2.12 14.99 -9.40
CA LEU A 130 1.80 13.88 -10.30
C LEU A 130 0.33 13.49 -10.05
N LEU A 131 -0.49 13.63 -11.09
CA LEU A 131 -1.95 13.52 -10.96
C LEU A 131 -2.54 12.86 -12.21
N GLY A 132 -3.34 11.83 -12.02
CA GLY A 132 -4.12 11.23 -13.09
C GLY A 132 -4.43 9.75 -12.89
N ASN A 133 -5.18 9.22 -13.85
CA ASN A 133 -5.35 7.78 -13.93
C ASN A 133 -4.07 7.15 -14.47
N TYR A 134 -3.66 6.04 -13.88
CA TYR A 134 -2.48 5.34 -14.35
C TYR A 134 -2.64 3.81 -14.27
N CYS A 135 -1.71 3.15 -14.94
CA CYS A 135 -1.64 1.70 -15.01
C CYS A 135 -0.19 1.25 -14.94
N PHE A 136 0.06 0.20 -14.18
CA PHE A 136 1.35 -0.47 -14.14
C PHE A 136 1.19 -1.98 -14.24
N GLU A 137 2.24 -2.66 -14.64
CA GLU A 137 2.31 -4.12 -14.69
C GLU A 137 3.21 -4.65 -13.57
N SER A 138 2.73 -5.65 -12.86
CA SER A 138 3.51 -6.35 -11.83
C SER A 138 3.84 -7.76 -12.31
N GLU A 139 5.07 -7.96 -12.77
CA GLU A 139 5.57 -9.26 -13.22
C GLU A 139 5.65 -10.26 -12.05
N GLU A 140 6.10 -9.81 -10.88
CA GLU A 140 6.21 -10.65 -9.68
C GLU A 140 4.86 -11.25 -9.25
N LEU A 141 3.77 -10.56 -9.53
CA LEU A 141 2.41 -11.00 -9.21
C LEU A 141 1.73 -11.73 -10.38
N GLY A 142 2.50 -12.22 -11.37
CA GLY A 142 1.99 -12.95 -12.52
C GLY A 142 1.62 -12.06 -13.70
N SER A 143 2.35 -10.98 -13.92
CA SER A 143 2.14 -10.01 -15.02
C SER A 143 0.74 -9.39 -15.01
N ILE A 144 0.22 -9.11 -13.82
CA ILE A 144 -1.07 -8.44 -13.68
C ILE A 144 -0.96 -6.96 -14.02
N LYS A 145 -1.99 -6.43 -14.68
CA LYS A 145 -2.14 -4.99 -14.90
C LYS A 145 -2.98 -4.38 -13.79
N VAL A 146 -2.39 -3.47 -13.05
CA VAL A 146 -3.01 -2.75 -11.94
C VAL A 146 -3.38 -1.36 -12.39
N VAL A 147 -4.63 -0.98 -12.19
CA VAL A 147 -5.16 0.34 -12.53
C VAL A 147 -5.46 1.14 -11.27
N GLY A 148 -5.11 2.41 -11.28
CA GLY A 148 -5.29 3.29 -10.14
C GLY A 148 -5.40 4.75 -10.55
N PHE A 149 -5.33 5.58 -9.52
CA PHE A 149 -5.27 7.03 -9.63
C PHE A 149 -4.10 7.51 -8.79
N GLU A 150 -3.19 8.27 -9.36
CA GLU A 150 -2.08 8.87 -8.64
C GLU A 150 -2.37 10.34 -8.32
N ASN A 151 -2.00 10.80 -7.13
CA ASN A 151 -2.13 12.18 -6.71
C ASN A 151 -1.14 12.49 -5.58
N HIS A 152 0.11 12.76 -5.96
CA HIS A 152 1.18 13.01 -4.99
C HIS A 152 2.18 14.04 -5.48
N ILE A 153 2.84 14.73 -4.55
CA ILE A 153 3.96 15.64 -4.82
C ILE A 153 5.31 14.93 -4.62
N GLY A 154 5.34 13.89 -3.82
CA GLY A 154 6.53 13.10 -3.53
C GLY A 154 7.11 12.43 -4.78
N ARG A 155 8.42 12.30 -4.79
CA ARG A 155 9.22 11.51 -5.73
C ARG A 155 9.97 10.49 -4.90
N THR A 156 9.54 9.24 -4.99
CA THR A 156 10.15 8.16 -4.22
C THR A 156 11.21 7.44 -5.04
N TYR A 157 12.34 7.23 -4.41
CA TYR A 157 13.49 6.53 -4.98
C TYR A 157 13.77 5.28 -4.16
N LEU A 158 13.92 4.15 -4.87
CA LEU A 158 14.17 2.85 -4.27
C LEU A 158 15.66 2.67 -4.02
N GLY A 159 16.04 2.23 -2.83
CA GLY A 159 17.40 1.86 -2.46
C GLY A 159 17.69 0.37 -2.60
N GLU A 160 18.89 -0.02 -2.27
CA GLU A 160 19.35 -1.40 -2.34
C GLU A 160 18.45 -2.35 -1.54
N GLY A 161 18.11 -3.50 -2.13
CA GLY A 161 17.27 -4.54 -1.53
C GLY A 161 15.77 -4.33 -1.70
N VAL A 162 15.31 -3.16 -2.16
CA VAL A 162 13.90 -2.88 -2.44
C VAL A 162 13.66 -2.95 -3.96
N LYS A 163 12.67 -3.74 -4.38
CA LYS A 163 12.23 -3.83 -5.77
C LYS A 163 11.01 -2.95 -6.01
N PRO A 164 10.75 -2.50 -7.24
CA PRO A 164 9.47 -1.90 -7.56
C PRO A 164 8.34 -2.95 -7.44
N LEU A 165 7.15 -2.52 -7.05
CA LEU A 165 5.93 -3.33 -7.10
C LEU A 165 5.55 -3.62 -8.56
N GLY A 166 5.83 -2.69 -9.46
CA GLY A 166 5.59 -2.86 -10.87
C GLY A 166 6.29 -1.83 -11.76
N LYS A 167 6.06 -1.97 -13.07
CA LYS A 167 6.54 -1.07 -14.11
C LYS A 167 5.39 -0.23 -14.64
N VAL A 168 5.56 1.07 -14.66
CA VAL A 168 4.56 2.00 -15.20
C VAL A 168 4.39 1.78 -16.71
N LEU A 169 3.15 1.55 -17.12
CA LEU A 169 2.73 1.52 -18.54
C LEU A 169 2.12 2.85 -18.96
N LYS A 170 1.41 3.51 -18.05
CA LYS A 170 0.79 4.82 -18.23
C LYS A 170 0.72 5.56 -16.90
N GLY A 171 1.14 6.82 -16.89
CA GLY A 171 1.22 7.64 -15.69
C GLY A 171 2.67 7.90 -15.29
N ASN A 172 2.90 8.21 -14.01
CA ASN A 172 4.20 8.65 -13.51
C ASN A 172 4.84 7.67 -12.51
N GLY A 173 4.03 7.00 -11.68
CA GLY A 173 4.54 6.06 -10.68
C GLY A 173 5.37 6.75 -9.58
N ASN A 174 6.46 6.11 -9.16
CA ASN A 174 7.26 6.57 -8.02
C ASN A 174 7.79 8.00 -8.14
N ASN A 175 8.29 8.39 -9.31
CA ASN A 175 9.00 9.67 -9.45
C ASN A 175 8.80 10.35 -10.82
N GLY A 176 8.14 9.69 -11.78
CA GLY A 176 7.92 10.20 -13.13
C GLY A 176 9.15 10.09 -14.05
N GLU A 177 10.23 9.44 -13.62
CA GLU A 177 11.51 9.42 -14.34
C GLU A 177 11.95 8.01 -14.74
N ASP A 178 11.87 7.05 -13.83
CA ASP A 178 12.47 5.71 -13.98
C ASP A 178 11.46 4.60 -14.34
N PHE A 179 10.20 4.95 -14.54
CA PHE A 179 9.10 4.03 -14.83
C PHE A 179 8.85 2.97 -13.77
N THR A 180 9.34 3.16 -12.54
CA THR A 180 9.02 2.27 -11.43
C THR A 180 7.73 2.70 -10.74
N GLU A 181 7.00 1.73 -10.20
CA GLU A 181 5.83 1.97 -9.36
C GLU A 181 5.95 1.20 -8.06
N GLY A 182 5.69 1.92 -6.97
CA GLY A 182 5.62 1.35 -5.64
C GLY A 182 6.90 0.68 -5.16
N ALA A 183 6.77 -0.14 -4.13
CA ALA A 183 7.87 -0.92 -3.57
C ALA A 183 7.42 -2.30 -3.11
N ARG A 184 8.30 -3.27 -3.33
CA ARG A 184 8.23 -4.62 -2.81
C ARG A 184 9.48 -4.90 -1.98
N TYR A 185 9.28 -5.18 -0.71
CA TYR A 185 10.29 -5.69 0.20
C TYR A 185 9.63 -6.70 1.11
N LYS A 186 10.09 -7.95 1.10
CA LYS A 186 9.39 -9.05 1.81
C LYS A 186 7.89 -9.04 1.46
N ASN A 187 7.00 -8.90 2.44
CA ASN A 187 5.55 -8.87 2.26
C ASN A 187 4.96 -7.44 2.28
N VAL A 188 5.76 -6.42 1.99
CA VAL A 188 5.27 -5.05 1.85
C VAL A 188 4.83 -4.79 0.41
N PHE A 189 3.64 -4.25 0.25
CA PHE A 189 3.06 -3.73 -0.99
C PHE A 189 2.88 -2.22 -0.82
N GLY A 190 3.92 -1.45 -1.16
CA GLY A 190 3.87 0.00 -1.19
C GLY A 190 3.43 0.48 -2.57
N THR A 191 2.60 1.53 -2.67
CA THR A 191 2.08 2.02 -3.95
C THR A 191 1.60 3.46 -3.86
N TYR A 192 1.64 4.17 -4.99
CA TYR A 192 0.96 5.46 -5.12
C TYR A 192 -0.48 5.33 -5.63
N ALA A 193 -0.97 4.12 -5.89
CA ALA A 193 -2.29 3.87 -6.41
C ALA A 193 -3.40 4.11 -5.39
N HIS A 194 -4.20 5.11 -5.64
CA HIS A 194 -5.36 5.51 -4.85
C HIS A 194 -6.71 5.09 -5.42
N GLY A 195 -7.77 5.49 -4.68
CA GLY A 195 -9.16 5.41 -5.05
C GLY A 195 -9.76 4.04 -4.80
N ALA A 196 -9.58 3.51 -3.56
CA ALA A 196 -9.86 2.14 -3.20
C ALA A 196 -9.29 1.19 -4.27
N LEU A 197 -7.96 1.01 -4.22
CA LEU A 197 -7.17 0.28 -5.21
C LEU A 197 -7.72 -1.14 -5.46
N LEU A 198 -7.99 -1.88 -4.39
CA LEU A 198 -8.27 -3.31 -4.45
C LEU A 198 -9.57 -3.67 -5.17
N PRO A 199 -10.68 -2.92 -5.06
CA PRO A 199 -11.92 -3.25 -5.78
C PRO A 199 -11.78 -3.32 -7.30
N LYS A 200 -10.85 -2.57 -7.89
CA LYS A 200 -10.57 -2.60 -9.34
C LYS A 200 -9.47 -3.58 -9.72
N ASN A 201 -8.82 -4.18 -8.74
CA ASN A 201 -7.66 -5.05 -8.93
C ASN A 201 -7.81 -6.31 -8.06
N PRO A 202 -8.82 -7.17 -8.35
CA PRO A 202 -9.17 -8.30 -7.48
C PRO A 202 -8.02 -9.32 -7.36
N VAL A 203 -7.21 -9.48 -8.39
CA VAL A 203 -6.04 -10.36 -8.34
C VAL A 203 -5.01 -9.86 -7.34
N LEU A 204 -4.73 -8.54 -7.31
CA LEU A 204 -3.85 -7.94 -6.31
C LEU A 204 -4.42 -8.11 -4.90
N ALA A 205 -5.74 -7.92 -4.73
CA ALA A 205 -6.40 -8.12 -3.44
C ALA A 205 -6.20 -9.55 -2.93
N ASP A 206 -6.37 -10.55 -3.80
CA ASP A 206 -6.19 -11.95 -3.45
C ASP A 206 -4.71 -12.30 -3.18
N CYS A 207 -3.77 -11.72 -3.91
CA CYS A 207 -2.34 -11.87 -3.61
C CYS A 207 -1.99 -11.38 -2.19
N ILE A 208 -2.51 -10.22 -1.78
CA ILE A 208 -2.28 -9.66 -0.44
C ILE A 208 -2.93 -10.55 0.63
N ILE A 209 -4.17 -10.99 0.42
CA ILE A 209 -4.88 -11.89 1.35
C ILE A 209 -4.14 -13.23 1.47
N ALA A 210 -3.75 -13.83 0.35
CA ALA A 210 -3.01 -15.09 0.33
C ALA A 210 -1.70 -14.96 1.11
N ALA A 211 -0.91 -13.92 0.83
CA ALA A 211 0.35 -13.67 1.54
C ALA A 211 0.15 -13.57 3.07
N ALA A 212 -0.91 -12.88 3.53
CA ALA A 212 -1.21 -12.74 4.95
C ALA A 212 -1.60 -14.10 5.59
N LEU A 213 -2.40 -14.90 4.89
CA LEU A 213 -2.79 -16.22 5.36
C LEU A 213 -1.62 -17.21 5.32
N GLU A 214 -0.79 -17.16 4.27
CA GLU A 214 0.40 -18.03 4.14
C GLU A 214 1.39 -17.75 5.27
N ARG A 215 1.68 -16.49 5.53
CA ARG A 215 2.54 -16.10 6.66
C ARG A 215 1.96 -16.56 7.99
N LYS A 216 0.65 -16.37 8.19
CA LYS A 216 -0.04 -16.75 9.44
C LYS A 216 0.00 -18.26 9.70
N TYR A 217 -0.25 -19.06 8.67
CA TYR A 217 -0.38 -20.52 8.82
C TYR A 217 0.89 -21.30 8.44
N GLY A 218 1.93 -20.63 7.95
CA GLY A 218 3.20 -21.24 7.58
C GLY A 218 3.10 -22.24 6.42
N ARG A 219 2.11 -22.10 5.54
CA ARG A 219 1.88 -22.96 4.39
C ARG A 219 1.23 -22.20 3.24
N LYS A 220 1.44 -22.67 2.02
CA LYS A 220 0.76 -22.13 0.84
C LYS A 220 -0.76 -22.22 1.00
N ILE A 221 -1.46 -21.15 0.65
CA ILE A 221 -2.91 -21.01 0.74
C ILE A 221 -3.46 -20.79 -0.68
N GLU A 222 -4.33 -21.69 -1.10
CA GLU A 222 -5.13 -21.51 -2.29
C GLU A 222 -6.48 -20.94 -1.89
N LEU A 223 -6.76 -19.71 -2.34
CA LEU A 223 -8.05 -19.08 -2.11
C LEU A 223 -9.09 -19.65 -3.05
N SER A 224 -10.28 -20.00 -2.53
CA SER A 224 -11.38 -20.39 -3.40
C SER A 224 -11.73 -19.22 -4.34
N PRO A 225 -11.99 -19.50 -5.64
CA PRO A 225 -12.32 -18.44 -6.59
C PRO A 225 -13.60 -17.70 -6.20
N LEU A 226 -13.64 -16.42 -6.51
CA LEU A 226 -14.85 -15.60 -6.44
C LEU A 226 -15.32 -15.23 -7.85
N ASP A 227 -16.58 -14.84 -7.97
CA ASP A 227 -17.06 -14.25 -9.22
C ASP A 227 -16.61 -12.77 -9.28
N ASP A 228 -15.46 -12.54 -9.88
CA ASP A 228 -14.84 -11.23 -10.09
C ASP A 228 -15.22 -10.62 -11.47
N THR A 229 -16.33 -11.05 -12.08
CA THR A 229 -16.70 -10.61 -13.44
C THR A 229 -16.80 -9.09 -13.54
N PHE A 230 -17.43 -8.42 -12.57
CA PHE A 230 -17.59 -6.97 -12.59
C PHE A 230 -16.26 -6.24 -12.35
N GLU A 231 -15.50 -6.68 -11.39
CA GLU A 231 -14.18 -6.13 -11.01
C GLU A 231 -13.19 -6.25 -12.17
N MET A 232 -13.13 -7.44 -12.79
CA MET A 232 -12.26 -7.68 -13.95
C MET A 232 -12.69 -6.92 -15.17
N ASN A 233 -13.99 -6.73 -15.41
CA ASN A 233 -14.48 -5.89 -16.50
C ASN A 233 -14.12 -4.42 -16.27
N ALA A 234 -14.23 -3.92 -15.02
CA ALA A 234 -13.81 -2.57 -14.67
C ALA A 234 -12.30 -2.37 -14.87
N ASN A 235 -11.48 -3.34 -14.44
CA ASN A 235 -10.03 -3.34 -14.67
C ASN A 235 -9.71 -3.29 -16.17
N LYS A 236 -10.22 -4.24 -16.95
CA LYS A 236 -9.99 -4.32 -18.40
C LYS A 236 -10.43 -3.06 -19.13
N TYR A 237 -11.58 -2.49 -18.75
CA TYR A 237 -12.04 -1.22 -19.33
C TYR A 237 -11.02 -0.10 -19.10
N MET A 238 -10.47 0.02 -17.88
CA MET A 238 -9.49 1.04 -17.58
C MET A 238 -8.15 0.76 -18.28
N VAL A 239 -7.69 -0.49 -18.34
CA VAL A 239 -6.48 -0.88 -19.11
C VAL A 239 -6.61 -0.45 -20.56
N SER A 240 -7.73 -0.77 -21.22
CA SER A 240 -7.99 -0.39 -22.61
C SER A 240 -8.11 1.12 -22.78
N ARG A 241 -8.85 1.80 -21.89
CA ARG A 241 -9.00 3.26 -21.93
C ARG A 241 -7.66 4.00 -21.79
N LEU A 242 -6.71 3.44 -21.08
CA LEU A 242 -5.37 4.01 -20.86
C LEU A 242 -4.37 3.59 -21.96
N GLY A 243 -4.74 2.67 -22.85
CA GLY A 243 -3.86 2.15 -23.91
C GLY A 243 -2.74 1.27 -23.38
N CYS A 244 -3.02 0.47 -22.33
CA CYS A 244 -2.06 -0.38 -21.65
C CYS A 244 -2.28 -1.89 -21.95
N GLU A 245 -2.84 -2.23 -23.11
CA GLU A 245 -3.14 -3.61 -23.54
C GLU A 245 -1.88 -4.47 -23.72
#